data_e10db6b58f7b373fe003e33bedf364b9
#
_entry.id   e10db6b58f7b373fe003e33bedf364b9
#
_cell.length_a   1.000
_cell.length_b   1.000
_cell.length_c   1.000
_cell.angle_alpha   90.00
_cell.angle_beta   90.00
_cell.angle_gamma   90.00
#
_symmetry.space_group_name_H-M   'P 1'
#
loop_
_entity.id
_entity.type
_entity.pdbx_description
1 polymer ?
#
loop_
_entity_poly.entity_id
_entity_poly.type
_entity_poly.pdbx_seq_one_letter_code
_entity_poly.pdbx_strand_id
1 'polypeptide(L)'
;ACIPGSQTNDDFTVVNGKIVTATNNAGGIQGGITNGMPIIFTTAIKATPSIACTQQSVNLKTLETVPLEVKGRHDPCIVPRAVPVIEAAAAIAIYDMILGNTQTSRRK
;
A
#
# COMPACT_ATOMS: atom_id res chain seq x y z
N ALA A 1 11.83 3.40 -5.46
CA ALA A 1 12.32 4.80 -5.62
C ALA A 1 13.70 4.85 -6.30
N CYS A 2 13.86 4.15 -7.43
CA CYS A 2 15.15 4.12 -8.17
C CYS A 2 15.09 4.88 -9.50
N ILE A 3 13.94 5.51 -9.83
CA ILE A 3 13.75 6.22 -11.08
C ILE A 3 13.71 7.73 -10.80
N PRO A 4 14.45 8.56 -11.55
CA PRO A 4 14.39 10.02 -11.44
C PRO A 4 12.98 10.56 -11.67
N GLY A 5 12.58 11.60 -10.94
CA GLY A 5 11.26 12.21 -11.06
C GLY A 5 10.90 12.68 -12.48
N SER A 6 11.89 13.13 -13.24
CA SER A 6 11.72 13.52 -14.65
C SER A 6 11.30 12.38 -15.59
N GLN A 7 11.47 11.13 -15.16
CA GLN A 7 11.09 9.93 -15.92
C GLN A 7 9.81 9.27 -15.41
N THR A 8 9.21 9.81 -14.34
CA THR A 8 8.00 9.26 -13.70
C THR A 8 6.79 10.17 -13.86
N ASN A 9 6.91 11.27 -14.60
CA ASN A 9 5.76 12.10 -14.95
C ASN A 9 4.87 11.36 -15.97
N ASP A 10 3.55 11.50 -15.78
CA ASP A 10 2.55 10.94 -16.66
C ASP A 10 1.99 12.07 -17.56
N ASP A 11 2.51 12.18 -18.78
CA ASP A 11 2.09 13.20 -19.74
C ASP A 11 0.63 12.97 -20.16
N PHE A 12 -0.16 14.04 -20.21
CA PHE A 12 -1.54 13.98 -20.68
C PHE A 12 -1.60 13.93 -22.19
N THR A 13 -2.53 13.11 -22.71
CA THR A 13 -2.82 12.97 -24.14
C THR A 13 -4.32 12.80 -24.37
N VAL A 14 -4.73 12.86 -25.64
CA VAL A 14 -6.14 12.65 -26.03
C VAL A 14 -6.24 11.40 -26.88
N VAL A 15 -7.03 10.42 -26.41
CA VAL A 15 -7.32 9.19 -27.14
C VAL A 15 -8.84 9.05 -27.30
N ASN A 16 -9.32 8.98 -28.53
CA ASN A 16 -10.75 8.86 -28.85
C ASN A 16 -11.61 9.96 -28.18
N GLY A 17 -11.10 11.20 -28.14
CA GLY A 17 -11.81 12.33 -27.54
C GLY A 17 -11.83 12.35 -26.00
N LYS A 18 -11.11 11.45 -25.35
CA LYS A 18 -10.95 11.41 -23.89
C LYS A 18 -9.54 11.79 -23.48
N ILE A 19 -9.43 12.57 -22.41
CA ILE A 19 -8.14 12.89 -21.79
C ILE A 19 -7.68 11.69 -20.98
N VAL A 20 -6.48 11.21 -21.25
CA VAL A 20 -5.82 10.10 -20.56
C VAL A 20 -4.36 10.45 -20.32
N THR A 21 -3.65 9.69 -19.51
CA THR A 21 -2.19 9.82 -19.40
C THR A 21 -1.50 8.80 -20.31
N ALA A 22 -0.35 9.18 -20.90
CA ALA A 22 0.43 8.31 -21.78
C ALA A 22 1.04 7.12 -21.03
N THR A 23 1.35 7.33 -19.75
CA THR A 23 1.86 6.33 -18.82
C THR A 23 1.03 6.35 -17.53
N ASN A 24 1.25 5.42 -16.62
CA ASN A 24 0.53 5.35 -15.34
C ASN A 24 1.49 5.14 -14.16
N ASN A 25 2.56 5.93 -14.13
CA ASN A 25 3.56 5.90 -13.05
C ASN A 25 2.97 6.33 -11.69
N ALA A 26 2.00 7.24 -11.72
CA ALA A 26 1.27 7.70 -10.53
C ALA A 26 0.24 6.68 -10.01
N GLY A 27 0.04 5.56 -10.71
CA GLY A 27 -0.92 4.54 -10.29
C GLY A 27 -2.38 5.00 -10.31
N GLY A 28 -2.73 5.93 -11.22
CA GLY A 28 -4.11 6.39 -11.42
C GLY A 28 -4.61 7.45 -10.43
N ILE A 29 -3.76 7.88 -9.48
CA ILE A 29 -4.11 8.90 -8.47
C ILE A 29 -3.00 9.94 -8.41
N GLN A 30 -3.37 11.22 -8.62
CA GLN A 30 -2.48 12.36 -8.54
C GLN A 30 -3.06 13.40 -7.59
N GLY A 31 -2.30 13.78 -6.55
CA GLY A 31 -2.77 14.73 -5.54
C GLY A 31 -4.06 14.30 -4.82
N GLY A 32 -4.29 13.00 -4.66
CA GLY A 32 -5.49 12.45 -4.03
C GLY A 32 -6.72 12.35 -4.94
N ILE A 33 -6.59 12.70 -6.23
CA ILE A 33 -7.68 12.69 -7.21
C ILE A 33 -7.36 11.66 -8.29
N THR A 34 -8.35 10.85 -8.67
CA THR A 34 -8.22 9.89 -9.76
C THR A 34 -8.16 10.61 -11.11
N ASN A 35 -7.26 10.18 -11.99
CA ASN A 35 -7.10 10.74 -13.34
C ASN A 35 -7.80 9.91 -14.44
N GLY A 36 -8.60 8.92 -14.07
CA GLY A 36 -9.32 8.04 -14.99
C GLY A 36 -8.52 6.82 -15.46
N MET A 37 -7.25 6.72 -15.11
CA MET A 37 -6.44 5.52 -15.36
C MET A 37 -6.72 4.44 -14.30
N PRO A 38 -6.35 3.18 -14.57
CA PRO A 38 -6.45 2.12 -13.55
C PRO A 38 -5.71 2.49 -12.27
N ILE A 39 -6.35 2.25 -11.12
CA ILE A 39 -5.71 2.44 -9.81
C ILE A 39 -4.80 1.26 -9.56
N ILE A 40 -3.49 1.53 -9.48
CA ILE A 40 -2.45 0.53 -9.23
C ILE A 40 -1.60 0.98 -8.06
N PHE A 41 -1.47 0.13 -7.04
CA PHE A 41 -0.58 0.38 -5.93
C PHE A 41 0.13 -0.91 -5.50
N THR A 42 1.30 -0.77 -4.90
CA THR A 42 2.10 -1.87 -4.38
C THR A 42 2.33 -1.67 -2.89
N THR A 43 2.09 -2.72 -2.12
CA THR A 43 2.30 -2.70 -0.67
C THR A 43 3.54 -3.51 -0.30
N ALA A 44 4.48 -2.87 0.37
CA ALA A 44 5.64 -3.54 0.95
C ALA A 44 5.26 -4.08 2.34
N ILE A 45 5.41 -5.38 2.54
CA ILE A 45 5.11 -6.04 3.80
C ILE A 45 6.42 -6.42 4.49
N LYS A 46 6.61 -5.95 5.73
CA LYS A 46 7.74 -6.34 6.56
C LYS A 46 7.69 -7.85 6.84
N ALA A 47 8.83 -8.51 6.72
CA ALA A 47 8.95 -9.91 7.12
C ALA A 47 8.54 -10.12 8.59
N THR A 48 8.02 -11.31 8.89
CA THR A 48 7.61 -11.69 10.25
C THR A 48 8.81 -11.60 11.21
N PRO A 49 8.73 -10.81 12.29
CA PRO A 49 9.84 -10.65 13.23
C PRO A 49 10.04 -11.84 14.15
N SER A 50 9.01 -12.66 14.31
CA SER A 50 9.05 -13.88 15.14
C SER A 50 9.64 -15.02 14.33
N ILE A 51 10.92 -15.28 14.52
CA ILE A 51 11.68 -16.34 13.85
C ILE A 51 12.46 -17.18 14.88
N ALA A 52 12.78 -18.43 14.53
CA ALA A 52 13.52 -19.36 15.38
C ALA A 52 15.04 -19.09 15.35
N CYS A 53 15.45 -17.83 15.26
CA CYS A 53 16.83 -17.41 15.37
C CYS A 53 17.02 -16.60 16.66
N THR A 54 18.11 -16.83 17.36
CA THR A 54 18.46 -16.07 18.56
C THR A 54 18.63 -14.60 18.22
N GLN A 55 17.91 -13.75 18.93
CA GLN A 55 17.94 -12.29 18.79
C GLN A 55 18.30 -11.67 20.14
N GLN A 56 18.74 -10.42 20.12
CA GLN A 56 18.94 -9.66 21.36
C GLN A 56 17.63 -9.00 21.76
N SER A 57 17.29 -9.15 23.04
CA SER A 57 16.14 -8.49 23.64
C SER A 57 16.53 -7.89 25.00
N VAL A 58 15.59 -7.30 25.72
CA VAL A 58 15.83 -6.68 27.02
C VAL A 58 14.92 -7.29 28.06
N ASN A 59 15.50 -7.68 29.21
CA ASN A 59 14.75 -8.03 30.38
C ASN A 59 14.21 -6.74 31.05
N LEU A 60 12.89 -6.56 31.06
CA LEU A 60 12.27 -5.33 31.55
C LEU A 60 12.40 -5.13 33.09
N LYS A 61 12.75 -6.17 33.82
CA LYS A 61 12.96 -6.06 35.28
C LYS A 61 14.40 -5.67 35.65
N THR A 62 15.37 -6.27 34.94
CA THR A 62 16.79 -6.02 35.23
C THR A 62 17.40 -4.95 34.31
N LEU A 63 16.72 -4.57 33.23
CA LEU A 63 17.18 -3.65 32.18
C LEU A 63 18.47 -4.13 31.49
N GLU A 64 18.68 -5.43 31.46
CA GLU A 64 19.86 -6.04 30.84
C GLU A 64 19.50 -6.63 29.47
N THR A 65 20.45 -6.60 28.55
CA THR A 65 20.33 -7.25 27.26
C THR A 65 20.46 -8.77 27.45
N VAL A 66 19.48 -9.51 26.95
CA VAL A 66 19.43 -10.97 27.04
C VAL A 66 19.16 -11.60 25.69
N PRO A 67 19.72 -12.78 25.40
CA PRO A 67 19.37 -13.52 24.20
C PRO A 67 17.93 -14.03 24.31
N LEU A 68 17.17 -13.87 23.24
CA LEU A 68 15.80 -14.35 23.11
C LEU A 68 15.68 -15.24 21.87
N GLU A 69 15.18 -16.44 22.06
CA GLU A 69 14.79 -17.34 20.98
C GLU A 69 13.30 -17.65 21.11
N VAL A 70 12.53 -17.30 20.09
CA VAL A 70 11.09 -17.60 20.06
C VAL A 70 10.91 -19.00 19.50
N LYS A 71 10.59 -19.97 20.37
CA LYS A 71 10.35 -21.35 19.98
C LYS A 71 8.90 -21.53 19.57
N GLY A 72 8.65 -22.38 18.59
CA GLY A 72 7.30 -22.72 18.12
C GLY A 72 7.18 -22.68 16.60
N ARG A 73 5.93 -22.81 16.15
CA ARG A 73 5.60 -22.70 14.72
C ARG A 73 5.58 -21.24 14.30
N HIS A 74 6.34 -20.92 13.27
CA HIS A 74 6.35 -19.59 12.66
C HIS A 74 5.77 -19.67 11.25
N ASP A 75 5.03 -18.63 10.85
CA ASP A 75 4.61 -18.51 9.46
C ASP A 75 5.83 -18.06 8.62
N PRO A 76 6.21 -18.82 7.59
CA PRO A 76 7.37 -18.47 6.75
C PRO A 76 7.13 -17.18 5.97
N CYS A 77 5.87 -16.88 5.63
CA CYS A 77 5.49 -15.68 4.92
C CYS A 77 4.02 -15.34 5.20
N ILE A 78 3.76 -14.09 5.61
CA ILE A 78 2.39 -13.61 5.88
C ILE A 78 1.71 -12.98 4.66
N VAL A 79 2.45 -12.75 3.57
CA VAL A 79 1.93 -12.07 2.37
C VAL A 79 0.68 -12.72 1.79
N PRO A 80 0.59 -14.07 1.63
CA PRO A 80 -0.63 -14.70 1.12
C PRO A 80 -1.88 -14.42 1.95
N ARG A 81 -1.72 -14.20 3.27
CA ARG A 81 -2.82 -13.83 4.16
C ARG A 81 -3.12 -12.33 4.15
N ALA A 82 -2.13 -11.50 3.85
CA ALA A 82 -2.27 -10.06 3.79
C ALA A 82 -3.01 -9.59 2.53
N VAL A 83 -2.92 -10.32 1.42
CA VAL A 83 -3.54 -9.95 0.13
C VAL A 83 -5.03 -9.65 0.29
N PRO A 84 -5.90 -10.55 0.76
CA PRO A 84 -7.34 -10.27 0.88
C PRO A 84 -7.65 -9.14 1.86
N VAL A 85 -6.82 -8.93 2.87
CA VAL A 85 -6.98 -7.82 3.83
C VAL A 85 -6.71 -6.48 3.15
N ILE A 86 -5.65 -6.39 2.35
CA ILE A 86 -5.28 -5.18 1.62
C ILE A 86 -6.31 -4.87 0.54
N GLU A 87 -6.79 -5.88 -0.19
CA GLU A 87 -7.86 -5.73 -1.18
C GLU A 87 -9.14 -5.21 -0.54
N ALA A 88 -9.56 -5.78 0.59
CA ALA A 88 -10.74 -5.33 1.32
C ALA A 88 -10.59 -3.90 1.84
N ALA A 89 -9.44 -3.54 2.40
CA ALA A 89 -9.17 -2.18 2.87
C ALA A 89 -9.22 -1.16 1.73
N ALA A 90 -8.63 -1.48 0.58
CA ALA A 90 -8.67 -0.65 -0.61
C ALA A 90 -10.11 -0.49 -1.13
N ALA A 91 -10.88 -1.57 -1.20
CA ALA A 91 -12.26 -1.54 -1.65
C ALA A 91 -13.14 -0.67 -0.74
N ILE A 92 -12.98 -0.77 0.58
CA ILE A 92 -13.70 0.06 1.56
C ILE A 92 -13.36 1.54 1.36
N ALA A 93 -12.08 1.87 1.26
CA ALA A 93 -11.64 3.26 1.09
C ALA A 93 -12.17 3.87 -0.21
N ILE A 94 -12.08 3.15 -1.33
CA ILE A 94 -12.58 3.62 -2.62
C ILE A 94 -14.10 3.78 -2.60
N TYR A 95 -14.81 2.83 -2.00
CA TYR A 95 -16.27 2.88 -1.91
C TYR A 95 -16.76 4.06 -1.07
N ASP A 96 -16.11 4.34 0.05
CA ASP A 96 -16.42 5.50 0.88
C ASP A 96 -16.23 6.82 0.12
N MET A 97 -15.14 6.95 -0.66
CA MET A 97 -14.91 8.11 -1.51
C MET A 97 -15.96 8.28 -2.61
N ILE A 98 -16.42 7.19 -3.21
CA ILE A 98 -17.51 7.21 -4.22
C ILE A 98 -18.80 7.70 -3.58
N LEU A 99 -19.17 7.20 -2.41
CA LEU A 99 -20.37 7.63 -1.69
C LEU A 99 -20.30 9.12 -1.32
N GLY A 100 -19.18 9.58 -0.81
CA GLY A 100 -18.94 10.99 -0.47
C GLY A 100 -19.11 11.92 -1.68
N ASN A 101 -18.55 11.54 -2.82
CA ASN A 101 -18.65 12.32 -4.06
C ASN A 101 -20.08 12.37 -4.59
N THR A 102 -20.81 11.28 -4.51
CA THR A 102 -22.23 11.20 -4.95
C THR A 102 -23.13 12.14 -4.13
N GLN A 103 -22.88 12.29 -2.84
CA GLN A 103 -23.64 13.21 -1.98
C GLN A 103 -23.35 14.68 -2.31
N THR A 104 -22.12 15.02 -2.63
CA THR A 104 -21.74 16.39 -3.02
C THR A 104 -22.35 16.78 -4.36
N SER A 105 -22.46 15.85 -5.31
CA SER A 105 -23.06 16.09 -6.62
C SER A 105 -24.58 16.32 -6.56
N ARG A 106 -25.28 15.80 -5.54
CA ARG A 106 -26.74 15.99 -5.35
C ARG A 106 -27.10 17.33 -4.70
N ARG A 107 -26.14 18.09 -4.20
CA ARG A 107 -26.34 19.39 -3.54
C ARG A 107 -26.16 20.60 -4.47
N LYS A 108 -25.83 20.36 -5.73
CA LYS A 108 -25.80 21.35 -6.82
C LYS A 108 -27.02 21.21 -7.73
#